data_a5519b6fb4ac6117685f2a7d66878178
#
_entry.id   a5519b6fb4ac6117685f2a7d66878178
#
_cell.length_a   1.000
_cell.length_b   1.000
_cell.length_c   1.000
_cell.angle_alpha   90.00
_cell.angle_beta   90.00
_cell.angle_gamma   90.00
#
_symmetry.space_group_name_H-M   'P 1'
#
loop_
_entity.id
_entity.type
_entity.pdbx_description
1 polymer ?
#
loop_
_entity_poly.entity_id
_entity_poly.type
_entity_poly.pdbx_seq_one_letter_code
_entity_poly.pdbx_strand_id
1 'polypeptide(L)'
;VPDRQLTIRAILTGIVLGALLTPCNIYSGLKIGWSFNVSIIALLIATGLWALMDRLRIGAPLGVGEANIAQTTASSSANIISGGLVAPIPALAMLTGSNLPTLQLLAWVFAVSFLGIWVAWYLRDSLILRSGLPFPTGRATAETLLELFDKGREATLKLRVLLASTMLAGGLKWLDTGWLPLPRPSLGFSLPAAGKLAGFGSVTAKNLSFTLDPSLMLAGFGAIIGFRAGISLLLGGIFSWGVLGPVGLYQGFVTPGEADPDAVWFAAMIEWLLWPGVALMVGAALTKFAIHVYRSRRGQVEQACSKEPGYTTWLRLSGLILASAFVVLAQLSFFGIHWVLAALAVPIAFVLAMVASRVVGETGIPPIGAIGKVSQLSTGVMAPGEMTANLIGANVAGGAAGQSADLLNDFKAGQAIGAPPRFQVVAQVFGVFTGSVVGSLVYLSLIPDPASMLITEQWPAPAVATWKVVAETLSEGLSSVPLSALWAVAIGALAGILVTVIEQRRGARWLPSMPAFGLAMVIPASLSITMFFGSLVAKLLERWRPTLAQRFLIAAASGLIAGESLTGVARALLGIIE
;
A
#
# COMPACT_ATOMS: atom_id res chain seq x y z
N VAL A 1 1.05 -3.77 40.12
CA VAL A 1 0.68 -2.44 39.66
C VAL A 1 0.06 -2.64 38.28
N PRO A 2 -1.22 -2.25 38.03
CA PRO A 2 -1.76 -2.33 36.68
C PRO A 2 -0.85 -1.53 35.75
N ASP A 3 -0.35 -2.18 34.72
CA ASP A 3 0.56 -1.57 33.76
C ASP A 3 -0.11 -0.34 33.16
N ARG A 4 0.48 0.85 33.37
CA ARG A 4 -0.02 2.08 32.77
C ARG A 4 0.18 1.97 31.26
N GLN A 5 -0.91 1.79 30.51
CA GLN A 5 -0.84 1.55 29.07
C GLN A 5 -0.84 2.88 28.28
N LEU A 6 -1.87 3.71 28.52
CA LEU A 6 -2.02 5.01 27.86
C LEU A 6 -1.24 6.07 28.64
N THR A 7 0.01 6.31 28.26
CA THR A 7 0.88 7.33 28.83
C THR A 7 1.29 8.35 27.77
N ILE A 8 1.59 9.57 28.20
CA ILE A 8 2.06 10.64 27.30
C ILE A 8 3.34 10.20 26.57
N ARG A 9 4.26 9.52 27.27
CA ARG A 9 5.51 9.03 26.65
C ARG A 9 5.26 8.00 25.57
N ALA A 10 4.28 7.09 25.73
CA ALA A 10 3.93 6.11 24.73
C ALA A 10 3.34 6.77 23.47
N ILE A 11 2.42 7.72 23.65
CA ILE A 11 1.83 8.49 22.55
C ILE A 11 2.90 9.32 21.83
N LEU A 12 3.74 10.07 22.55
CA LEU A 12 4.82 10.86 21.94
C LEU A 12 5.84 10.00 21.19
N THR A 13 6.21 8.85 21.76
CA THR A 13 7.07 7.88 21.06
C THR A 13 6.42 7.43 19.75
N GLY A 14 5.12 7.09 19.78
CA GLY A 14 4.36 6.69 18.60
C GLY A 14 4.25 7.82 17.57
N ILE A 15 4.02 9.07 17.99
CA ILE A 15 3.99 10.24 17.11
C ILE A 15 5.34 10.43 16.40
N VAL A 16 6.44 10.40 17.13
CA VAL A 16 7.79 10.57 16.55
C VAL A 16 8.12 9.45 15.56
N LEU A 17 7.86 8.19 15.94
CA LEU A 17 8.09 7.04 15.06
C LEU A 17 7.15 7.05 13.86
N GLY A 18 5.90 7.44 14.06
CA GLY A 18 4.92 7.59 13.00
C GLY A 18 5.35 8.66 12.00
N ALA A 19 5.77 9.83 12.47
CA ALA A 19 6.29 10.90 11.64
C ALA A 19 7.52 10.46 10.82
N LEU A 20 8.38 9.60 11.40
CA LEU A 20 9.55 9.05 10.71
C LEU A 20 9.17 8.00 9.66
N LEU A 21 8.18 7.14 9.93
CA LEU A 21 7.84 6.01 9.07
C LEU A 21 6.78 6.33 8.00
N THR A 22 5.98 7.38 8.19
CA THR A 22 4.99 7.84 7.20
C THR A 22 5.62 8.15 5.84
N PRO A 23 6.72 8.90 5.75
CA PRO A 23 7.41 9.17 4.48
C PRO A 23 7.81 7.90 3.73
N CYS A 24 8.23 6.84 4.44
CA CYS A 24 8.60 5.56 3.82
C CYS A 24 7.43 4.93 3.06
N ASN A 25 6.24 4.93 3.65
CA ASN A 25 5.05 4.37 3.01
C ASN A 25 4.56 5.23 1.84
N ILE A 26 4.69 6.55 1.90
CA ILE A 26 4.36 7.43 0.77
C ILE A 26 5.32 7.19 -0.38
N TYR A 27 6.63 7.20 -0.11
CA TYR A 27 7.67 6.97 -1.11
C TYR A 27 7.50 5.61 -1.80
N SER A 28 7.36 4.54 -1.02
CA SER A 28 7.15 3.19 -1.56
C SER A 28 5.81 3.04 -2.28
N GLY A 29 4.75 3.65 -1.76
CA GLY A 29 3.42 3.64 -2.39
C GLY A 29 3.41 4.30 -3.77
N LEU A 30 4.11 5.42 -3.93
CA LEU A 30 4.27 6.10 -5.21
C LEU A 30 5.22 5.35 -6.17
N LYS A 31 6.23 4.65 -5.65
CA LYS A 31 7.17 3.87 -6.47
C LYS A 31 6.57 2.57 -7.01
N ILE A 32 5.90 1.79 -6.18
CA ILE A 32 5.48 0.41 -6.49
C ILE A 32 3.99 0.15 -6.24
N GLY A 33 3.23 1.14 -5.76
CA GLY A 33 1.82 0.98 -5.45
C GLY A 33 1.53 0.13 -4.21
N TRP A 34 2.54 -0.13 -3.39
CA TRP A 34 2.43 -0.94 -2.18
C TRP A 34 2.97 -0.22 -0.95
N SER A 35 2.37 -0.54 0.20
CA SER A 35 2.84 -0.16 1.53
C SER A 35 3.23 -1.40 2.33
N PHE A 36 4.04 -1.20 3.34
CA PHE A 36 4.41 -2.26 4.29
C PHE A 36 3.83 -1.97 5.68
N ASN A 37 3.56 -3.05 6.41
CA ASN A 37 3.08 -2.92 7.79
C ASN A 37 4.26 -2.50 8.69
N VAL A 38 4.11 -1.38 9.37
CA VAL A 38 5.14 -0.80 10.22
C VAL A 38 5.02 -1.16 11.69
N SER A 39 3.95 -1.88 12.11
CA SER A 39 3.68 -2.18 13.52
C SER A 39 4.85 -2.86 14.22
N ILE A 40 5.42 -3.90 13.60
CA ILE A 40 6.57 -4.64 14.16
C ILE A 40 7.82 -3.75 14.17
N ILE A 41 8.04 -2.94 13.15
CA ILE A 41 9.19 -2.03 13.05
C ILE A 41 9.10 -0.97 14.13
N ALA A 42 7.95 -0.32 14.26
CA ALA A 42 7.69 0.68 15.29
C ALA A 42 7.86 0.10 16.70
N LEU A 43 7.40 -1.13 16.92
CA LEU A 43 7.56 -1.83 18.17
C LEU A 43 9.05 -2.08 18.52
N LEU A 44 9.83 -2.58 17.55
CA LEU A 44 11.27 -2.83 17.72
C LEU A 44 12.05 -1.53 18.01
N ILE A 45 11.74 -0.46 17.27
CA ILE A 45 12.42 0.82 17.46
C ILE A 45 12.00 1.45 18.80
N ALA A 46 10.71 1.45 19.14
CA ALA A 46 10.21 2.01 20.41
C ALA A 46 10.84 1.32 21.61
N THR A 47 10.79 -0.01 21.65
CA THR A 47 11.35 -0.79 22.76
C THR A 47 12.87 -0.65 22.84
N GLY A 48 13.57 -0.65 21.70
CA GLY A 48 15.00 -0.46 21.63
C GLY A 48 15.46 0.94 22.06
N LEU A 49 14.73 1.98 21.64
CA LEU A 49 15.00 3.36 22.04
C LEU A 49 14.90 3.52 23.56
N TRP A 50 13.82 3.06 24.16
CA TRP A 50 13.62 3.17 25.60
C TRP A 50 14.55 2.25 26.40
N ALA A 51 14.94 1.09 25.87
CA ALA A 51 16.01 0.26 26.48
C ALA A 51 17.38 0.97 26.44
N LEU A 52 17.65 1.74 25.39
CA LEU A 52 18.85 2.59 25.33
C LEU A 52 18.78 3.74 26.34
N MET A 53 17.63 4.43 26.41
CA MET A 53 17.41 5.52 27.39
C MET A 53 17.54 5.04 28.84
N ASP A 54 17.08 3.82 29.13
CA ASP A 54 17.27 3.18 30.45
C ASP A 54 18.76 2.95 30.75
N ARG A 55 19.53 2.43 29.80
CA ARG A 55 20.98 2.27 29.95
C ARG A 55 21.69 3.61 30.19
N LEU A 56 21.22 4.67 29.55
CA LEU A 56 21.74 6.03 29.73
C LEU A 56 21.20 6.71 31.00
N ARG A 57 20.35 6.02 31.77
CA ARG A 57 19.68 6.52 33.00
C ARG A 57 18.81 7.76 32.77
N ILE A 58 18.28 7.95 31.55
CA ILE A 58 17.41 9.05 31.17
C ILE A 58 15.94 8.72 31.42
N GLY A 59 15.56 7.43 31.41
CA GLY A 59 14.18 7.01 31.65
C GLY A 59 14.06 5.50 31.80
N ALA A 60 12.97 5.02 32.37
CA ALA A 60 12.69 3.59 32.52
C ALA A 60 12.20 2.97 31.19
N PRO A 61 12.44 1.67 30.93
CA PRO A 61 11.93 0.99 29.72
C PRO A 61 10.41 1.05 29.64
N LEU A 62 9.86 0.93 28.41
CA LEU A 62 8.42 0.84 28.21
C LEU A 62 7.89 -0.47 28.82
N GLY A 63 6.68 -0.40 29.40
CA GLY A 63 5.89 -1.58 29.67
C GLY A 63 5.25 -2.16 28.41
N VAL A 64 4.75 -3.41 28.49
CA VAL A 64 4.08 -4.10 27.36
C VAL A 64 2.92 -3.27 26.80
N GLY A 65 2.09 -2.71 27.68
CA GLY A 65 0.96 -1.88 27.30
C GLY A 65 1.38 -0.56 26.64
N GLU A 66 2.43 0.09 27.15
CA GLU A 66 2.97 1.33 26.55
C GLU A 66 3.58 1.06 25.16
N ALA A 67 4.31 -0.03 25.00
CA ALA A 67 4.87 -0.45 23.73
C ALA A 67 3.76 -0.73 22.69
N ASN A 68 2.67 -1.35 23.10
CA ASN A 68 1.49 -1.56 22.26
C ASN A 68 0.86 -0.20 21.82
N ILE A 69 0.70 0.76 22.71
CA ILE A 69 0.17 2.09 22.40
C ILE A 69 1.12 2.85 21.44
N ALA A 70 2.42 2.79 21.69
CA ALA A 70 3.41 3.46 20.83
C ALA A 70 3.40 2.88 19.40
N GLN A 71 3.34 1.54 19.25
CA GLN A 71 3.25 0.92 17.94
C GLN A 71 1.92 1.21 17.24
N THR A 72 0.79 1.19 17.96
CA THR A 72 -0.53 1.54 17.40
C THR A 72 -0.56 2.97 16.87
N THR A 73 0.00 3.94 17.60
CA THR A 73 0.09 5.34 17.16
C THR A 73 0.98 5.46 15.91
N ALA A 74 2.14 4.80 15.89
CA ALA A 74 3.08 4.85 14.76
C ALA A 74 2.53 4.13 13.52
N SER A 75 1.92 2.96 13.68
CA SER A 75 1.29 2.20 12.59
C SER A 75 0.19 3.00 11.93
N SER A 76 -0.68 3.58 12.73
CA SER A 76 -1.78 4.44 12.25
C SER A 76 -1.29 5.64 11.46
N SER A 77 -0.21 6.28 11.92
CA SER A 77 0.41 7.40 11.20
C SER A 77 0.94 6.94 9.84
N ALA A 78 1.70 5.86 9.79
CA ALA A 78 2.29 5.37 8.55
C ALA A 78 1.24 4.79 7.58
N ASN A 79 0.11 4.28 8.09
CA ASN A 79 -1.00 3.78 7.28
C ASN A 79 -1.88 4.89 6.70
N ILE A 80 -1.55 6.16 6.93
CA ILE A 80 -2.29 7.33 6.43
C ILE A 80 -2.40 7.38 4.89
N ILE A 81 -1.57 6.65 4.18
CA ILE A 81 -1.68 6.47 2.72
C ILE A 81 -3.05 5.95 2.30
N SER A 82 -3.74 5.21 3.18
CA SER A 82 -5.13 4.77 3.00
C SER A 82 -6.09 5.96 2.84
N GLY A 83 -5.77 7.12 3.40
CA GLY A 83 -6.50 8.38 3.17
C GLY A 83 -6.42 8.93 1.74
N GLY A 84 -5.69 8.26 0.85
CA GLY A 84 -5.68 8.54 -0.59
C GLY A 84 -4.39 9.11 -1.15
N LEU A 85 -3.36 9.34 -0.33
CA LEU A 85 -2.13 10.05 -0.72
C LEU A 85 -1.28 9.36 -1.80
N VAL A 86 -1.51 8.08 -2.09
CA VAL A 86 -0.71 7.33 -3.08
C VAL A 86 -1.54 6.76 -4.24
N ALA A 87 -2.84 7.08 -4.31
CA ALA A 87 -3.71 6.59 -5.37
C ALA A 87 -4.80 7.60 -5.78
N PRO A 88 -5.97 7.75 -5.10
CA PRO A 88 -7.06 8.58 -5.62
C PRO A 88 -6.77 10.08 -5.61
N ILE A 89 -6.07 10.61 -4.62
CA ILE A 89 -5.73 12.05 -4.55
C ILE A 89 -4.73 12.44 -5.65
N PRO A 90 -3.59 11.73 -5.83
CA PRO A 90 -2.73 11.99 -6.97
C PRO A 90 -3.41 11.78 -8.32
N ALA A 91 -4.29 10.78 -8.46
CA ALA A 91 -5.07 10.58 -9.67
C ALA A 91 -5.99 11.78 -9.96
N LEU A 92 -6.69 12.29 -8.94
CA LEU A 92 -7.49 13.50 -9.07
C LEU A 92 -6.64 14.71 -9.45
N ALA A 93 -5.48 14.88 -8.80
CA ALA A 93 -4.57 15.98 -9.09
C ALA A 93 -4.01 15.96 -10.53
N MET A 94 -3.75 14.76 -11.09
CA MET A 94 -3.40 14.60 -12.50
C MET A 94 -4.55 15.01 -13.43
N LEU A 95 -5.79 14.69 -13.08
CA LEU A 95 -6.97 15.02 -13.90
C LEU A 95 -7.37 16.50 -13.80
N THR A 96 -7.17 17.13 -12.65
CA THR A 96 -7.48 18.54 -12.41
C THR A 96 -6.32 19.49 -12.73
N GLY A 97 -5.12 18.93 -12.98
CA GLY A 97 -3.90 19.70 -13.27
C GLY A 97 -3.25 20.36 -12.05
N SER A 98 -3.72 20.13 -10.85
CA SER A 98 -3.15 20.72 -9.63
C SER A 98 -3.42 19.91 -8.38
N ASN A 99 -2.50 19.99 -7.43
CA ASN A 99 -2.69 19.44 -6.08
C ASN A 99 -3.77 20.20 -5.31
N LEU A 100 -4.42 19.50 -4.37
CA LEU A 100 -5.31 20.15 -3.39
C LEU A 100 -4.52 21.12 -2.49
N PRO A 101 -5.13 22.23 -2.07
CA PRO A 101 -4.55 23.10 -1.04
C PRO A 101 -4.17 22.31 0.21
N THR A 102 -3.02 22.62 0.80
CA THR A 102 -2.44 21.84 1.92
C THR A 102 -3.43 21.56 3.04
N LEU A 103 -4.18 22.58 3.48
CA LEU A 103 -5.13 22.43 4.59
C LEU A 103 -6.32 21.52 4.19
N GLN A 104 -6.82 21.63 2.97
CA GLN A 104 -7.89 20.76 2.46
C GLN A 104 -7.42 19.31 2.34
N LEU A 105 -6.21 19.09 1.82
CA LEU A 105 -5.62 17.77 1.73
C LEU A 105 -5.47 17.13 3.12
N LEU A 106 -4.91 17.86 4.08
CA LEU A 106 -4.76 17.38 5.45
C LEU A 106 -6.10 17.03 6.08
N ALA A 107 -7.08 17.94 5.99
CA ALA A 107 -8.42 17.74 6.55
C ALA A 107 -9.13 16.56 5.89
N TRP A 108 -8.99 16.38 4.58
CA TRP A 108 -9.57 15.26 3.83
C TRP A 108 -8.97 13.92 4.26
N VAL A 109 -7.65 13.81 4.26
CA VAL A 109 -6.93 12.59 4.65
C VAL A 109 -7.24 12.20 6.09
N PHE A 110 -7.32 13.21 6.99
CA PHE A 110 -7.76 13.00 8.36
C PHE A 110 -9.21 12.50 8.41
N ALA A 111 -10.14 13.15 7.71
CA ALA A 111 -11.56 12.80 7.74
C ALA A 111 -11.81 11.35 7.33
N VAL A 112 -11.23 10.92 6.21
CA VAL A 112 -11.40 9.56 5.67
C VAL A 112 -10.81 8.51 6.62
N SER A 113 -9.61 8.75 7.14
CA SER A 113 -8.96 7.82 8.07
C SER A 113 -9.65 7.80 9.43
N PHE A 114 -10.14 8.95 9.91
CA PHE A 114 -10.92 9.04 11.14
C PHE A 114 -12.23 8.24 11.04
N LEU A 115 -12.91 8.26 9.89
CA LEU A 115 -14.06 7.40 9.64
C LEU A 115 -13.68 5.91 9.80
N GLY A 116 -12.55 5.50 9.26
CA GLY A 116 -12.05 4.12 9.38
C GLY A 116 -11.83 3.66 10.82
N ILE A 117 -11.37 4.54 11.72
CA ILE A 117 -11.23 4.23 13.16
C ILE A 117 -12.58 3.85 13.78
N TRP A 118 -13.61 4.65 13.54
CA TRP A 118 -14.93 4.40 14.12
C TRP A 118 -15.62 3.18 13.51
N VAL A 119 -15.44 2.95 12.22
CA VAL A 119 -15.88 1.72 11.54
C VAL A 119 -15.21 0.50 12.18
N ALA A 120 -13.91 0.51 12.40
CA ALA A 120 -13.18 -0.58 13.06
C ALA A 120 -13.69 -0.85 14.47
N TRP A 121 -13.88 0.20 15.26
CA TRP A 121 -14.35 0.04 16.63
C TRP A 121 -15.78 -0.52 16.68
N TYR A 122 -16.64 -0.10 15.75
CA TYR A 122 -17.99 -0.66 15.61
C TYR A 122 -17.95 -2.15 15.21
N LEU A 123 -17.07 -2.52 14.28
CA LEU A 123 -16.95 -3.89 13.76
C LEU A 123 -16.20 -4.85 14.69
N ARG A 124 -15.43 -4.34 15.67
CA ARG A 124 -14.57 -5.13 16.56
C ARG A 124 -15.28 -6.31 17.20
N ASP A 125 -16.45 -6.10 17.78
CA ASP A 125 -17.16 -7.15 18.52
C ASP A 125 -17.61 -8.28 17.59
N SER A 126 -18.01 -7.95 16.39
CA SER A 126 -18.42 -8.92 15.38
C SER A 126 -17.23 -9.70 14.81
N LEU A 127 -16.11 -9.04 14.51
CA LEU A 127 -15.01 -9.63 13.76
C LEU A 127 -13.91 -10.24 14.66
N ILE A 128 -13.68 -9.69 15.84
CA ILE A 128 -12.64 -10.18 16.75
C ILE A 128 -13.23 -11.08 17.84
N LEU A 129 -14.32 -10.64 18.48
CA LEU A 129 -14.84 -11.37 19.65
C LEU A 129 -15.76 -12.53 19.25
N ARG A 130 -16.69 -12.29 18.28
CA ARG A 130 -17.70 -13.29 17.91
C ARG A 130 -17.22 -14.25 16.82
N SER A 131 -16.61 -13.74 15.75
CA SER A 131 -16.22 -14.57 14.61
C SER A 131 -14.90 -15.33 14.81
N GLY A 132 -14.12 -14.97 15.82
CA GLY A 132 -12.84 -15.63 16.12
C GLY A 132 -11.80 -15.56 14.97
N LEU A 133 -11.91 -14.56 14.10
CA LEU A 133 -11.00 -14.42 12.97
C LEU A 133 -9.53 -14.31 13.42
N PRO A 134 -8.59 -14.95 12.71
CA PRO A 134 -7.20 -15.05 13.13
C PRO A 134 -6.45 -13.72 13.13
N PHE A 135 -6.78 -12.78 12.20
CA PHE A 135 -6.03 -11.54 11.99
C PHE A 135 -4.51 -11.79 12.00
N PRO A 136 -3.95 -12.47 10.97
CA PRO A 136 -2.58 -12.97 11.01
C PRO A 136 -1.53 -11.91 11.32
N THR A 137 -1.68 -10.70 10.76
CA THR A 137 -0.77 -9.57 11.00
C THR A 137 -0.84 -9.08 12.45
N GLY A 138 -2.04 -8.91 13.00
CA GLY A 138 -2.24 -8.51 14.39
C GLY A 138 -1.72 -9.56 15.37
N ARG A 139 -1.89 -10.84 15.04
CA ARG A 139 -1.33 -11.96 15.81
C ARG A 139 0.21 -11.95 15.78
N ALA A 140 0.82 -11.76 14.63
CA ALA A 140 2.27 -11.66 14.51
C ALA A 140 2.84 -10.48 15.31
N THR A 141 2.14 -9.33 15.33
CA THR A 141 2.49 -8.19 16.19
C THR A 141 2.40 -8.54 17.66
N ALA A 142 1.34 -9.24 18.09
CA ALA A 142 1.19 -9.72 19.48
C ALA A 142 2.30 -10.68 19.88
N GLU A 143 2.59 -11.67 19.06
CA GLU A 143 3.66 -12.64 19.28
C GLU A 143 5.03 -11.93 19.40
N THR A 144 5.32 -10.98 18.51
CA THR A 144 6.54 -10.17 18.59
C THR A 144 6.58 -9.34 19.86
N LEU A 145 5.47 -8.71 20.25
CA LEU A 145 5.37 -7.92 21.47
C LEU A 145 5.69 -8.77 22.70
N LEU A 146 5.08 -9.94 22.84
CA LEU A 146 5.32 -10.85 23.97
C LEU A 146 6.77 -11.38 23.96
N GLU A 147 7.30 -11.78 22.82
CA GLU A 147 8.70 -12.23 22.72
C GLU A 147 9.72 -11.17 23.15
N LEU A 148 9.46 -9.88 22.82
CA LEU A 148 10.33 -8.78 23.19
C LEU A 148 10.47 -8.60 24.70
N PHE A 149 9.39 -8.84 25.42
CA PHE A 149 9.39 -8.71 26.88
C PHE A 149 9.84 -9.98 27.60
N ASP A 150 9.67 -11.16 26.98
CA ASP A 150 10.13 -12.43 27.56
C ASP A 150 11.63 -12.69 27.29
N LYS A 151 12.15 -12.28 26.10
CA LYS A 151 13.50 -12.61 25.62
C LYS A 151 14.27 -11.37 25.14
N GLY A 152 14.55 -10.43 26.01
CA GLY A 152 15.15 -9.13 25.66
C GLY A 152 16.46 -9.18 24.85
N ARG A 153 17.25 -10.27 24.88
CA ARG A 153 18.47 -10.45 24.08
C ARG A 153 18.13 -10.64 22.59
N GLU A 154 17.07 -11.32 22.27
CA GLU A 154 16.64 -11.56 20.89
C GLU A 154 16.09 -10.29 20.24
N ALA A 155 15.35 -9.50 21.00
CA ALA A 155 14.90 -8.18 20.61
C ALA A 155 16.05 -7.25 20.20
N THR A 156 17.10 -7.22 21.02
CA THR A 156 18.29 -6.41 20.73
C THR A 156 18.97 -6.86 19.44
N LEU A 157 19.01 -8.16 19.13
CA LEU A 157 19.57 -8.67 17.88
C LEU A 157 18.71 -8.28 16.66
N LYS A 158 17.38 -8.43 16.74
CA LYS A 158 16.45 -8.01 15.68
C LYS A 158 16.58 -6.51 15.41
N LEU A 159 16.66 -5.69 16.46
CA LEU A 159 16.89 -4.24 16.34
C LEU A 159 18.22 -3.91 15.68
N ARG A 160 19.30 -4.58 16.06
CA ARG A 160 20.61 -4.38 15.42
C ARG A 160 20.59 -4.71 13.94
N VAL A 161 19.93 -5.82 13.55
CA VAL A 161 19.77 -6.19 12.15
C VAL A 161 18.94 -5.14 11.40
N LEU A 162 17.83 -4.68 11.97
CA LEU A 162 17.01 -3.60 11.40
C LEU A 162 17.85 -2.34 11.17
N LEU A 163 18.55 -1.85 12.20
CA LEU A 163 19.36 -0.63 12.10
C LEU A 163 20.52 -0.79 11.11
N ALA A 164 21.22 -1.93 11.14
CA ALA A 164 22.33 -2.19 10.21
C ALA A 164 21.85 -2.21 8.75
N SER A 165 20.73 -2.85 8.47
CA SER A 165 20.14 -2.88 7.12
C SER A 165 19.58 -1.51 6.70
N THR A 166 19.02 -0.73 7.65
CA THR A 166 18.60 0.66 7.41
C THR A 166 19.81 1.54 7.04
N MET A 167 20.90 1.44 7.79
CA MET A 167 22.12 2.20 7.51
C MET A 167 22.77 1.79 6.18
N LEU A 168 22.78 0.49 5.87
CA LEU A 168 23.30 -0.03 4.62
C LEU A 168 22.50 0.52 3.42
N ALA A 169 21.17 0.36 3.44
CA ALA A 169 20.33 0.80 2.33
C ALA A 169 20.30 2.32 2.19
N GLY A 170 20.20 3.03 3.31
CA GLY A 170 20.25 4.50 3.32
C GLY A 170 21.59 5.03 2.82
N GLY A 171 22.70 4.44 3.27
CA GLY A 171 24.04 4.81 2.83
C GLY A 171 24.28 4.56 1.33
N LEU A 172 23.87 3.39 0.83
CA LEU A 172 23.94 3.09 -0.61
C LEU A 172 23.08 4.04 -1.44
N LYS A 173 21.86 4.34 -0.98
CA LYS A 173 20.99 5.30 -1.66
C LYS A 173 21.56 6.72 -1.67
N TRP A 174 22.16 7.12 -0.56
CA TRP A 174 22.83 8.42 -0.46
C TRP A 174 24.00 8.55 -1.45
N LEU A 175 24.81 7.47 -1.58
CA LEU A 175 25.89 7.41 -2.55
C LEU A 175 25.37 7.43 -3.99
N ASP A 176 24.36 6.60 -4.31
CA ASP A 176 23.77 6.48 -5.65
C ASP A 176 23.18 7.80 -6.15
N THR A 177 22.53 8.55 -5.29
CA THR A 177 21.88 9.80 -5.68
C THR A 177 22.79 11.05 -5.63
N GLY A 178 23.95 10.97 -5.01
CA GLY A 178 24.79 12.14 -4.78
C GLY A 178 26.16 12.08 -5.41
N TRP A 179 26.96 11.07 -5.08
CA TRP A 179 28.39 11.09 -5.32
C TRP A 179 28.87 10.03 -6.31
N LEU A 180 28.22 8.89 -6.34
CA LEU A 180 28.63 7.75 -7.15
C LEU A 180 27.39 7.03 -7.68
N PRO A 181 26.85 7.43 -8.84
CA PRO A 181 25.70 6.73 -9.42
C PRO A 181 26.06 5.26 -9.66
N LEU A 182 25.27 4.38 -9.04
CA LEU A 182 25.48 2.94 -9.18
C LEU A 182 25.14 2.49 -10.61
N PRO A 183 25.92 1.58 -11.19
CA PRO A 183 25.68 1.12 -12.56
C PRO A 183 24.33 0.39 -12.65
N ARG A 184 23.58 0.69 -13.70
CA ARG A 184 22.31 0.03 -14.06
C ARG A 184 22.52 -0.72 -15.38
N PRO A 185 23.21 -1.87 -15.37
CA PRO A 185 23.50 -2.60 -16.59
C PRO A 185 22.24 -3.11 -17.25
N SER A 186 22.15 -2.95 -18.57
CA SER A 186 21.10 -3.55 -19.38
C SER A 186 21.39 -5.03 -19.64
N LEU A 187 20.34 -5.81 -19.96
CA LEU A 187 20.48 -7.27 -20.24
C LEU A 187 21.13 -7.59 -21.59
N GLY A 188 21.56 -6.58 -22.37
CA GLY A 188 22.41 -6.74 -23.53
C GLY A 188 21.75 -7.36 -24.78
N PHE A 189 20.41 -7.46 -24.85
CA PHE A 189 19.71 -7.86 -26.07
C PHE A 189 19.18 -6.66 -26.85
N SER A 190 19.01 -6.82 -28.16
CA SER A 190 18.33 -5.84 -29.02
C SER A 190 17.38 -6.58 -29.97
N LEU A 191 16.28 -5.93 -30.29
CA LEU A 191 15.31 -6.42 -31.27
C LEU A 191 15.48 -5.61 -32.57
N PRO A 192 15.41 -6.26 -33.76
CA PRO A 192 15.51 -5.54 -35.01
C PRO A 192 14.33 -4.59 -35.17
N ALA A 193 14.61 -3.37 -35.62
CA ALA A 193 13.55 -2.46 -35.98
C ALA A 193 12.85 -2.93 -37.27
N ALA A 194 11.58 -3.30 -37.17
CA ALA A 194 10.75 -3.75 -38.28
C ALA A 194 9.41 -3.01 -38.28
N GLY A 195 8.68 -3.03 -39.36
CA GLY A 195 7.38 -2.37 -39.47
C GLY A 195 7.48 -0.84 -39.30
N LYS A 196 6.68 -0.28 -38.40
CA LYS A 196 6.67 1.16 -38.11
C LYS A 196 7.94 1.67 -37.43
N LEU A 197 8.78 0.76 -36.92
CA LEU A 197 10.06 1.10 -36.28
C LEU A 197 11.25 1.16 -37.25
N ALA A 198 11.05 0.98 -38.55
CA ALA A 198 12.14 0.88 -39.54
C ALA A 198 13.12 2.09 -39.53
N GLY A 199 12.71 3.23 -38.99
CA GLY A 199 13.56 4.41 -38.80
C GLY A 199 14.38 4.47 -37.51
N PHE A 200 14.19 3.54 -36.56
CA PHE A 200 14.80 3.58 -35.24
C PHE A 200 16.06 2.70 -35.07
N GLY A 201 16.50 1.99 -36.13
CA GLY A 201 17.64 1.12 -36.10
C GLY A 201 17.35 -0.19 -35.29
N SER A 202 17.52 -0.20 -33.99
CA SER A 202 17.19 -1.34 -33.14
C SER A 202 16.55 -0.89 -31.82
N VAL A 203 15.65 -1.71 -31.29
CA VAL A 203 15.06 -1.51 -29.96
C VAL A 203 15.92 -2.25 -28.95
N THR A 204 16.56 -1.53 -28.04
CA THR A 204 17.47 -2.12 -27.06
C THR A 204 16.72 -2.65 -25.83
N ALA A 205 17.37 -3.52 -25.06
CA ALA A 205 16.86 -3.96 -23.75
C ALA A 205 16.59 -2.77 -22.80
N LYS A 206 17.37 -1.69 -22.91
CA LYS A 206 17.22 -0.48 -22.11
C LYS A 206 15.98 0.31 -22.51
N ASN A 207 15.68 0.42 -23.81
CA ASN A 207 14.42 1.02 -24.28
C ASN A 207 13.19 0.30 -23.68
N LEU A 208 13.28 -1.02 -23.50
CA LEU A 208 12.25 -1.87 -22.90
C LEU A 208 12.35 -1.99 -21.38
N SER A 209 13.09 -1.13 -20.69
CA SER A 209 13.29 -1.12 -19.23
C SER A 209 13.93 -2.39 -18.65
N PHE A 210 14.60 -3.22 -19.46
CA PHE A 210 15.33 -4.40 -18.98
C PHE A 210 16.72 -4.03 -18.49
N THR A 211 16.77 -3.36 -17.36
CA THR A 211 17.99 -2.99 -16.63
C THR A 211 17.94 -3.58 -15.22
N LEU A 212 19.10 -3.70 -14.58
CA LEU A 212 19.17 -4.09 -13.16
C LEU A 212 19.16 -2.81 -12.32
N ASP A 213 18.14 -2.63 -11.49
CA ASP A 213 18.06 -1.53 -10.54
C ASP A 213 18.72 -1.95 -9.20
N PRO A 214 19.76 -1.26 -8.71
CA PRO A 214 20.45 -1.60 -7.47
C PRO A 214 19.65 -1.27 -6.19
N SER A 215 18.36 -1.01 -6.28
CA SER A 215 17.49 -0.64 -5.16
C SER A 215 17.35 -1.77 -4.13
N LEU A 216 17.86 -1.53 -2.92
CA LEU A 216 17.69 -2.43 -1.79
C LEU A 216 16.29 -2.40 -1.21
N MET A 217 15.57 -1.28 -1.36
CA MET A 217 14.15 -1.18 -1.02
C MET A 217 13.34 -2.20 -1.82
N LEU A 218 13.53 -2.26 -3.14
CA LEU A 218 12.84 -3.21 -4.01
C LEU A 218 13.19 -4.65 -3.67
N ALA A 219 14.46 -4.93 -3.38
CA ALA A 219 14.88 -6.25 -2.92
C ALA A 219 14.23 -6.61 -1.57
N GLY A 220 14.14 -5.67 -0.63
CA GLY A 220 13.44 -5.83 0.63
C GLY A 220 11.94 -6.12 0.45
N PHE A 221 11.27 -5.39 -0.43
CA PHE A 221 9.88 -5.69 -0.80
C PHE A 221 9.74 -7.08 -1.42
N GLY A 222 10.61 -7.44 -2.34
CA GLY A 222 10.66 -8.78 -2.92
C GLY A 222 10.75 -9.88 -1.85
N ALA A 223 11.61 -9.68 -0.85
CA ALA A 223 11.77 -10.63 0.25
C ALA A 223 10.50 -10.79 1.10
N ILE A 224 9.74 -9.71 1.31
CA ILE A 224 8.51 -9.72 2.12
C ILE A 224 7.33 -10.34 1.36
N ILE A 225 7.15 -10.00 0.07
CA ILE A 225 6.00 -10.49 -0.74
C ILE A 225 6.07 -11.98 -1.04
N GLY A 226 7.26 -12.56 -0.94
CA GLY A 226 7.51 -13.98 -1.11
C GLY A 226 7.72 -14.41 -2.57
N PHE A 227 8.32 -15.61 -2.72
CA PHE A 227 8.82 -16.12 -4.01
C PHE A 227 7.76 -16.24 -5.09
N ARG A 228 6.51 -16.65 -4.75
CA ARG A 228 5.42 -16.76 -5.72
C ARG A 228 5.05 -15.43 -6.37
N ALA A 229 4.99 -14.37 -5.56
CA ALA A 229 4.71 -13.03 -6.09
C ALA A 229 5.92 -12.50 -6.89
N GLY A 230 7.14 -12.72 -6.40
CA GLY A 230 8.36 -12.34 -7.09
C GLY A 230 8.51 -12.96 -8.48
N ILE A 231 8.28 -14.28 -8.61
CA ILE A 231 8.32 -14.94 -9.93
C ILE A 231 7.16 -14.48 -10.84
N SER A 232 6.00 -14.15 -10.26
CA SER A 232 4.88 -13.61 -11.03
C SER A 232 5.18 -12.20 -11.56
N LEU A 233 5.89 -11.36 -10.79
CA LEU A 233 6.40 -10.07 -11.25
C LEU A 233 7.40 -10.24 -12.40
N LEU A 234 8.35 -11.17 -12.27
CA LEU A 234 9.32 -11.45 -13.33
C LEU A 234 8.63 -11.90 -14.62
N LEU A 235 7.74 -12.90 -14.53
CA LEU A 235 7.00 -13.41 -15.70
C LEU A 235 6.09 -12.33 -16.31
N GLY A 236 5.42 -11.53 -15.50
CA GLY A 236 4.62 -10.42 -15.96
C GLY A 236 5.47 -9.34 -16.65
N GLY A 237 6.65 -9.01 -16.08
CA GLY A 237 7.60 -8.08 -16.67
C GLY A 237 8.14 -8.56 -18.03
N ILE A 238 8.55 -9.82 -18.13
CA ILE A 238 8.99 -10.41 -19.39
C ILE A 238 7.86 -10.41 -20.43
N PHE A 239 6.65 -10.80 -20.02
CA PHE A 239 5.50 -10.83 -20.93
C PHE A 239 5.10 -9.45 -21.41
N SER A 240 5.00 -8.47 -20.51
CA SER A 240 4.55 -7.11 -20.88
C SER A 240 5.62 -6.36 -21.69
N TRP A 241 6.82 -6.22 -21.15
CA TRP A 241 7.88 -5.40 -21.72
C TRP A 241 8.68 -6.13 -22.81
N GLY A 242 8.77 -7.48 -22.73
CA GLY A 242 9.50 -8.31 -23.71
C GLY A 242 8.65 -8.86 -24.84
N VAL A 243 7.33 -8.97 -24.68
CA VAL A 243 6.42 -9.52 -25.70
C VAL A 243 5.37 -8.49 -26.13
N LEU A 244 4.48 -8.06 -25.22
CA LEU A 244 3.37 -7.18 -25.59
C LEU A 244 3.85 -5.80 -26.04
N GLY A 245 4.85 -5.23 -25.38
CA GLY A 245 5.44 -3.95 -25.76
C GLY A 245 6.00 -3.95 -27.17
N PRO A 246 6.94 -4.85 -27.52
CA PRO A 246 7.42 -5.02 -28.89
C PRO A 246 6.31 -5.28 -29.92
N VAL A 247 5.36 -6.16 -29.62
CA VAL A 247 4.20 -6.39 -30.51
C VAL A 247 3.41 -5.09 -30.71
N GLY A 248 3.15 -4.33 -29.64
CA GLY A 248 2.46 -3.05 -29.71
C GLY A 248 3.20 -2.03 -30.55
N LEU A 249 4.53 -1.96 -30.43
CA LEU A 249 5.40 -1.12 -31.25
C LEU A 249 5.35 -1.52 -32.73
N TYR A 250 5.49 -2.81 -33.05
CA TYR A 250 5.44 -3.29 -34.45
C TYR A 250 4.07 -3.09 -35.10
N GLN A 251 2.99 -3.27 -34.37
CA GLN A 251 1.63 -3.06 -34.85
C GLN A 251 1.22 -1.57 -34.86
N GLY A 252 2.00 -0.73 -34.17
CA GLY A 252 1.75 0.71 -34.03
C GLY A 252 0.61 1.04 -33.07
N PHE A 253 0.34 0.19 -32.08
CA PHE A 253 -0.53 0.49 -30.94
C PHE A 253 0.19 1.34 -29.90
N VAL A 254 1.51 1.22 -29.85
CA VAL A 254 2.42 1.97 -28.99
C VAL A 254 3.28 2.88 -29.86
N THR A 255 3.40 4.14 -29.46
CA THR A 255 4.35 5.07 -30.07
C THR A 255 5.74 4.82 -29.48
N PRO A 256 6.81 4.76 -30.31
CA PRO A 256 8.16 4.65 -29.78
C PRO A 256 8.54 5.95 -29.03
N GLY A 257 9.44 5.83 -28.06
CA GLY A 257 10.06 6.99 -27.42
C GLY A 257 11.13 7.65 -28.30
N GLU A 258 12.07 8.35 -27.67
CA GLU A 258 13.18 9.00 -28.37
C GLU A 258 14.06 7.97 -29.10
N ALA A 259 14.58 8.34 -30.28
CA ALA A 259 15.44 7.49 -31.10
C ALA A 259 16.87 7.40 -30.52
N ASP A 260 17.00 7.14 -29.25
CA ASP A 260 18.24 6.95 -28.52
C ASP A 260 18.30 5.52 -27.95
N PRO A 261 19.34 4.72 -28.26
CA PRO A 261 19.52 3.38 -27.69
C PRO A 261 19.61 3.35 -26.15
N ASP A 262 19.96 4.47 -25.55
CA ASP A 262 20.10 4.62 -24.10
C ASP A 262 18.85 5.21 -23.41
N ALA A 263 17.87 5.68 -24.17
CA ALA A 263 16.62 6.16 -23.62
C ALA A 263 15.72 5.02 -23.10
N VAL A 264 15.00 5.27 -22.01
CA VAL A 264 14.00 4.34 -21.48
C VAL A 264 12.61 4.78 -21.97
N TRP A 265 11.89 3.89 -22.66
CA TRP A 265 10.60 4.19 -23.27
C TRP A 265 9.40 3.92 -22.33
N PHE A 266 9.59 4.09 -21.01
CA PHE A 266 8.55 3.77 -20.04
C PHE A 266 7.25 4.53 -20.32
N ALA A 267 7.31 5.86 -20.44
CA ALA A 267 6.13 6.71 -20.64
C ALA A 267 5.37 6.34 -21.91
N ALA A 268 6.08 6.17 -23.02
CA ALA A 268 5.47 5.80 -24.30
C ALA A 268 4.80 4.41 -24.29
N MET A 269 5.46 3.42 -23.66
CA MET A 269 4.95 2.06 -23.62
C MET A 269 3.80 1.88 -22.61
N ILE A 270 3.85 2.60 -21.48
CA ILE A 270 2.85 2.45 -20.42
C ILE A 270 1.48 2.94 -20.86
N GLU A 271 1.36 3.89 -21.77
CA GLU A 271 0.08 4.39 -22.30
C GLU A 271 -0.83 3.26 -22.79
N TRP A 272 -0.24 2.22 -23.42
CA TRP A 272 -0.99 1.08 -23.91
C TRP A 272 -0.94 -0.12 -22.95
N LEU A 273 0.23 -0.45 -22.37
CA LEU A 273 0.39 -1.59 -21.45
C LEU A 273 -0.45 -1.46 -20.18
N LEU A 274 -0.82 -0.23 -19.81
CA LEU A 274 -1.68 0.04 -18.67
C LEU A 274 -3.05 -0.66 -18.80
N TRP A 275 -3.64 -0.69 -19.99
CA TRP A 275 -4.98 -1.22 -20.22
C TRP A 275 -5.10 -2.72 -19.87
N PRO A 276 -4.32 -3.63 -20.48
CA PRO A 276 -4.37 -5.03 -20.11
C PRO A 276 -3.90 -5.28 -18.66
N GLY A 277 -2.89 -4.54 -18.18
CA GLY A 277 -2.37 -4.66 -16.81
C GLY A 277 -3.42 -4.33 -15.75
N VAL A 278 -4.09 -3.20 -15.90
CA VAL A 278 -5.17 -2.76 -14.99
C VAL A 278 -6.34 -3.73 -15.06
N ALA A 279 -6.79 -4.11 -16.26
CA ALA A 279 -7.91 -5.03 -16.43
C ALA A 279 -7.66 -6.39 -15.78
N LEU A 280 -6.45 -6.92 -15.92
CA LEU A 280 -6.03 -8.16 -15.29
C LEU A 280 -6.02 -8.05 -13.76
N MET A 281 -5.45 -6.97 -13.20
CA MET A 281 -5.44 -6.72 -11.75
C MET A 281 -6.87 -6.57 -11.19
N VAL A 282 -7.70 -5.76 -11.86
CA VAL A 282 -9.09 -5.52 -11.44
C VAL A 282 -9.90 -6.79 -11.52
N GLY A 283 -9.84 -7.53 -12.64
CA GLY A 283 -10.52 -8.80 -12.82
C GLY A 283 -10.14 -9.83 -11.74
N ALA A 284 -8.84 -9.96 -11.46
CA ALA A 284 -8.36 -10.85 -10.40
C ALA A 284 -8.82 -10.41 -9.01
N ALA A 285 -8.72 -9.11 -8.69
CA ALA A 285 -9.08 -8.56 -7.40
C ALA A 285 -10.58 -8.69 -7.12
N LEU A 286 -11.45 -8.31 -8.08
CA LEU A 286 -12.90 -8.43 -7.96
C LEU A 286 -13.34 -9.90 -7.85
N THR A 287 -12.68 -10.81 -8.59
CA THR A 287 -12.98 -12.25 -8.52
C THR A 287 -12.61 -12.82 -7.14
N LYS A 288 -11.43 -12.50 -6.60
CA LYS A 288 -11.06 -12.92 -5.23
C LYS A 288 -12.06 -12.40 -4.21
N PHE A 289 -12.42 -11.13 -4.33
CA PHE A 289 -13.39 -10.49 -3.47
C PHE A 289 -14.77 -11.17 -3.55
N ALA A 290 -15.31 -11.40 -4.75
CA ALA A 290 -16.59 -12.07 -4.96
C ALA A 290 -16.62 -13.49 -4.39
N ILE A 291 -15.58 -14.29 -4.64
CA ILE A 291 -15.44 -15.64 -4.08
C ILE A 291 -15.39 -15.59 -2.55
N HIS A 292 -14.69 -14.62 -1.99
CA HIS A 292 -14.59 -14.45 -0.54
C HIS A 292 -15.95 -14.10 0.09
N VAL A 293 -16.66 -13.12 -0.48
CA VAL A 293 -18.01 -12.75 -0.05
C VAL A 293 -18.97 -13.95 -0.14
N TYR A 294 -18.90 -14.73 -1.23
CA TYR A 294 -19.72 -15.92 -1.42
C TYR A 294 -19.45 -16.98 -0.36
N ARG A 295 -18.18 -17.28 -0.07
CA ARG A 295 -17.78 -18.25 0.98
C ARG A 295 -18.17 -17.77 2.38
N SER A 296 -18.01 -16.48 2.65
CA SER A 296 -18.37 -15.85 3.92
C SER A 296 -19.85 -15.95 4.26
N ARG A 297 -20.75 -15.91 3.27
CA ARG A 297 -22.19 -16.09 3.47
C ARG A 297 -22.58 -17.53 3.86
N ARG A 298 -21.75 -18.53 3.56
CA ARG A 298 -21.99 -19.95 3.87
C ARG A 298 -21.48 -20.40 5.23
N GLY A 299 -20.58 -19.64 5.85
CA GLY A 299 -20.03 -19.93 7.18
C GLY A 299 -20.91 -19.31 8.26
N GLN A 300 -21.81 -20.08 8.88
CA GLN A 300 -22.49 -19.68 10.10
C GLN A 300 -21.51 -19.82 11.25
N VAL A 301 -21.28 -18.74 12.01
CA VAL A 301 -20.41 -18.73 13.18
C VAL A 301 -21.28 -18.59 14.42
N GLU A 302 -21.12 -19.51 15.37
CA GLU A 302 -21.76 -19.49 16.69
C GLU A 302 -21.38 -18.23 17.48
N GLN A 303 -22.39 -17.69 18.18
CA GLN A 303 -22.30 -16.42 18.89
C GLN A 303 -21.81 -16.61 20.33
N ALA A 304 -20.62 -16.14 20.64
CA ALA A 304 -20.23 -15.85 22.02
C ALA A 304 -20.60 -14.39 22.36
N CYS A 305 -21.48 -14.19 23.31
CA CYS A 305 -22.00 -12.89 23.69
C CYS A 305 -21.21 -12.30 24.86
N SER A 306 -20.32 -11.35 24.62
CA SER A 306 -19.79 -10.49 25.69
C SER A 306 -20.61 -9.20 25.73
N LYS A 307 -21.29 -8.93 26.83
CA LYS A 307 -22.03 -7.67 27.05
C LYS A 307 -21.02 -6.59 27.47
N GLU A 308 -20.68 -5.68 26.57
CA GLU A 308 -20.00 -4.44 26.97
C GLU A 308 -21.00 -3.44 27.61
N PRO A 309 -20.52 -2.52 28.46
CA PRO A 309 -21.36 -1.48 29.07
C PRO A 309 -22.07 -0.62 28.02
N GLY A 310 -23.33 -0.28 28.26
CA GLY A 310 -24.17 0.46 27.28
C GLY A 310 -23.60 1.82 26.83
N TYR A 311 -22.82 2.51 27.67
CA TYR A 311 -22.19 3.80 27.30
C TYR A 311 -21.16 3.65 26.17
N THR A 312 -20.48 2.50 26.05
CA THR A 312 -19.51 2.23 24.95
C THR A 312 -20.21 2.15 23.60
N THR A 313 -21.42 1.62 23.56
CA THR A 313 -22.23 1.56 22.32
C THR A 313 -22.63 2.95 21.86
N TRP A 314 -23.07 3.82 22.77
CA TRP A 314 -23.39 5.21 22.46
C TRP A 314 -22.18 5.99 21.96
N LEU A 315 -21.01 5.81 22.58
CA LEU A 315 -19.77 6.46 22.16
C LEU A 315 -19.35 6.01 20.75
N ARG A 316 -19.47 4.72 20.44
CA ARG A 316 -19.16 4.18 19.09
C ARG A 316 -20.11 4.76 18.03
N LEU A 317 -21.40 4.80 18.33
CA LEU A 317 -22.41 5.30 17.39
C LEU A 317 -22.26 6.81 17.17
N SER A 318 -22.09 7.59 18.23
CA SER A 318 -21.91 9.04 18.12
C SER A 318 -20.62 9.39 17.36
N GLY A 319 -19.53 8.67 17.61
CA GLY A 319 -18.27 8.84 16.89
C GLY A 319 -18.39 8.49 15.41
N LEU A 320 -19.10 7.40 15.09
CA LEU A 320 -19.35 7.01 13.70
C LEU A 320 -20.19 8.07 12.97
N ILE A 321 -21.24 8.60 13.62
CA ILE A 321 -22.08 9.67 13.06
C ILE A 321 -21.25 10.93 12.84
N LEU A 322 -20.45 11.34 13.82
CA LEU A 322 -19.60 12.54 13.73
C LEU A 322 -18.56 12.40 12.60
N ALA A 323 -17.89 11.27 12.52
CA ALA A 323 -16.92 11.00 11.45
C ALA A 323 -17.60 10.97 10.06
N SER A 324 -18.78 10.36 9.97
CA SER A 324 -19.56 10.35 8.73
C SER A 324 -19.98 11.76 8.30
N ALA A 325 -20.47 12.56 9.23
CA ALA A 325 -20.83 13.97 8.97
C ALA A 325 -19.61 14.77 8.51
N PHE A 326 -18.46 14.55 9.13
CA PHE A 326 -17.22 15.24 8.75
C PHE A 326 -16.80 14.87 7.30
N VAL A 327 -16.84 13.60 6.93
CA VAL A 327 -16.53 13.15 5.55
C VAL A 327 -17.53 13.72 4.55
N VAL A 328 -18.83 13.74 4.86
CA VAL A 328 -19.85 14.32 3.98
C VAL A 328 -19.62 15.81 3.80
N LEU A 329 -19.43 16.56 4.89
CA LEU A 329 -19.13 18.00 4.83
C LEU A 329 -17.87 18.31 4.04
N ALA A 330 -16.82 17.50 4.19
CA ALA A 330 -15.58 17.65 3.43
C ALA A 330 -15.80 17.39 1.92
N GLN A 331 -16.61 16.40 1.54
CA GLN A 331 -16.98 16.15 0.14
C GLN A 331 -17.73 17.33 -0.48
N LEU A 332 -18.68 17.91 0.27
CA LEU A 332 -19.44 19.09 -0.17
C LEU A 332 -18.54 20.31 -0.34
N SER A 333 -17.73 20.62 0.69
CA SER A 333 -16.99 21.89 0.77
C SER A 333 -15.70 21.90 -0.04
N PHE A 334 -14.97 20.75 -0.13
CA PHE A 334 -13.68 20.71 -0.80
C PHE A 334 -13.76 20.29 -2.26
N PHE A 335 -14.74 19.44 -2.60
CA PHE A 335 -14.85 18.84 -3.93
C PHE A 335 -16.14 19.23 -4.66
N GLY A 336 -17.05 19.95 -4.05
CA GLY A 336 -18.32 20.35 -4.65
C GLY A 336 -19.25 19.19 -5.04
N ILE A 337 -19.05 18.01 -4.43
CA ILE A 337 -19.84 16.81 -4.73
C ILE A 337 -21.27 17.01 -4.25
N HIS A 338 -22.25 16.63 -5.09
CA HIS A 338 -23.65 16.77 -4.73
C HIS A 338 -23.98 15.99 -3.43
N TRP A 339 -24.76 16.59 -2.55
CA TRP A 339 -25.02 16.08 -1.19
C TRP A 339 -25.55 14.64 -1.15
N VAL A 340 -26.35 14.23 -2.14
CA VAL A 340 -26.87 12.84 -2.24
C VAL A 340 -25.74 11.85 -2.45
N LEU A 341 -24.80 12.15 -3.36
CA LEU A 341 -23.64 11.28 -3.64
C LEU A 341 -22.70 11.21 -2.43
N ALA A 342 -22.43 12.36 -1.80
CA ALA A 342 -21.61 12.45 -0.60
C ALA A 342 -22.21 11.64 0.57
N ALA A 343 -23.53 11.72 0.77
CA ALA A 343 -24.23 10.97 1.79
C ALA A 343 -24.25 9.46 1.50
N LEU A 344 -24.42 9.05 0.23
CA LEU A 344 -24.42 7.64 -0.17
C LEU A 344 -23.03 7.00 -0.15
N ALA A 345 -21.97 7.77 -0.35
CA ALA A 345 -20.59 7.27 -0.27
C ALA A 345 -20.28 6.65 1.11
N VAL A 346 -20.83 7.19 2.20
CA VAL A 346 -20.56 6.70 3.55
C VAL A 346 -21.14 5.29 3.83
N PRO A 347 -22.43 4.99 3.62
CA PRO A 347 -22.94 3.64 3.81
C PRO A 347 -22.31 2.64 2.85
N ILE A 348 -21.99 3.02 1.61
CA ILE A 348 -21.23 2.17 0.69
C ILE A 348 -19.85 1.87 1.28
N ALA A 349 -19.14 2.88 1.76
CA ALA A 349 -17.85 2.71 2.40
C ALA A 349 -17.93 1.81 3.64
N PHE A 350 -18.97 1.96 4.47
CA PHE A 350 -19.17 1.12 5.65
C PHE A 350 -19.36 -0.35 5.28
N VAL A 351 -20.21 -0.65 4.31
CA VAL A 351 -20.45 -2.03 3.83
C VAL A 351 -19.17 -2.62 3.25
N LEU A 352 -18.47 -1.86 2.41
CA LEU A 352 -17.21 -2.30 1.80
C LEU A 352 -16.09 -2.47 2.83
N ALA A 353 -15.99 -1.58 3.82
CA ALA A 353 -15.03 -1.70 4.91
C ALA A 353 -15.32 -2.92 5.79
N MET A 354 -16.59 -3.26 6.05
CA MET A 354 -16.97 -4.47 6.77
C MET A 354 -16.51 -5.74 6.04
N VAL A 355 -16.71 -5.80 4.74
CA VAL A 355 -16.27 -6.94 3.92
C VAL A 355 -14.74 -7.00 3.86
N ALA A 356 -14.07 -5.86 3.63
CA ALA A 356 -12.61 -5.77 3.63
C ALA A 356 -12.00 -6.23 4.95
N SER A 357 -12.55 -5.76 6.07
CA SER A 357 -12.10 -6.11 7.42
C SER A 357 -12.22 -7.62 7.69
N ARG A 358 -13.26 -8.27 7.17
CA ARG A 358 -13.40 -9.72 7.25
C ARG A 358 -12.32 -10.43 6.41
N VAL A 359 -12.06 -9.96 5.18
CA VAL A 359 -10.99 -10.49 4.32
C VAL A 359 -9.63 -10.38 5.02
N VAL A 360 -9.34 -9.22 5.62
CA VAL A 360 -8.11 -9.00 6.41
C VAL A 360 -8.04 -9.95 7.60
N GLY A 361 -9.15 -10.13 8.31
CA GLY A 361 -9.22 -11.05 9.44
C GLY A 361 -8.89 -12.49 9.08
N GLU A 362 -9.21 -12.92 7.86
CA GLU A 362 -8.93 -14.28 7.37
C GLU A 362 -7.54 -14.39 6.71
N THR A 363 -7.10 -13.36 5.96
CA THR A 363 -5.93 -13.44 5.06
C THR A 363 -4.73 -12.62 5.53
N GLY A 364 -4.93 -11.62 6.39
CA GLY A 364 -3.94 -10.63 6.77
C GLY A 364 -3.69 -9.53 5.73
N ILE A 365 -4.33 -9.59 4.55
CA ILE A 365 -4.09 -8.67 3.45
C ILE A 365 -5.36 -7.86 3.15
N PRO A 366 -5.32 -6.52 3.27
CA PRO A 366 -6.47 -5.68 2.96
C PRO A 366 -6.68 -5.58 1.44
N PRO A 367 -7.90 -5.87 0.93
CA PRO A 367 -8.21 -5.81 -0.50
C PRO A 367 -8.56 -4.38 -0.96
N ILE A 368 -7.77 -3.37 -0.58
CA ILE A 368 -8.07 -1.94 -0.80
C ILE A 368 -8.29 -1.64 -2.27
N GLY A 369 -7.45 -2.21 -3.15
CA GLY A 369 -7.59 -2.03 -4.60
C GLY A 369 -8.93 -2.52 -5.14
N ALA A 370 -9.40 -3.70 -4.69
CA ALA A 370 -10.72 -4.23 -5.09
C ALA A 370 -11.87 -3.38 -4.53
N ILE A 371 -11.78 -2.99 -3.27
CA ILE A 371 -12.78 -2.13 -2.60
C ILE A 371 -12.94 -0.80 -3.33
N GLY A 372 -11.81 -0.14 -3.64
CA GLY A 372 -11.82 1.09 -4.42
C GLY A 372 -12.50 0.93 -5.78
N LYS A 373 -12.23 -0.17 -6.50
CA LYS A 373 -12.84 -0.44 -7.81
C LYS A 373 -14.34 -0.72 -7.73
N VAL A 374 -14.79 -1.49 -6.73
CA VAL A 374 -16.23 -1.70 -6.50
C VAL A 374 -16.90 -0.35 -6.23
N SER A 375 -16.29 0.51 -5.42
CA SER A 375 -16.83 1.85 -5.16
C SER A 375 -16.81 2.74 -6.40
N GLN A 376 -15.73 2.74 -7.21
CA GLN A 376 -15.66 3.48 -8.47
C GLN A 376 -16.77 3.04 -9.45
N LEU A 377 -16.98 1.73 -9.61
CA LEU A 377 -18.06 1.20 -10.43
C LEU A 377 -19.42 1.63 -9.92
N SER A 378 -19.64 1.56 -8.59
CA SER A 378 -20.90 1.99 -7.98
C SER A 378 -21.16 3.48 -8.22
N THR A 379 -20.17 4.33 -8.00
CA THR A 379 -20.30 5.78 -8.20
C THR A 379 -20.41 6.12 -9.69
N GLY A 380 -19.70 5.42 -10.58
CA GLY A 380 -19.80 5.63 -12.03
C GLY A 380 -21.20 5.33 -12.58
N VAL A 381 -21.90 4.34 -12.01
CA VAL A 381 -23.31 4.07 -12.35
C VAL A 381 -24.24 5.14 -11.79
N MET A 382 -23.97 5.65 -10.59
CA MET A 382 -24.83 6.64 -9.91
C MET A 382 -24.64 8.07 -10.43
N ALA A 383 -23.44 8.40 -10.88
CA ALA A 383 -23.04 9.72 -11.36
C ALA A 383 -22.16 9.58 -12.61
N PRO A 384 -22.70 9.22 -13.76
CA PRO A 384 -21.94 9.16 -15.02
C PRO A 384 -21.34 10.51 -15.37
N GLY A 385 -20.08 10.54 -15.79
CA GLY A 385 -19.36 11.77 -16.14
C GLY A 385 -18.68 12.51 -14.98
N GLU A 386 -18.98 12.17 -13.73
CA GLU A 386 -18.48 12.86 -12.54
C GLU A 386 -17.18 12.22 -12.02
N MET A 387 -16.03 12.52 -12.66
CA MET A 387 -14.71 11.94 -12.29
C MET A 387 -14.35 12.21 -10.83
N THR A 388 -14.57 13.44 -10.36
CA THR A 388 -14.25 13.83 -8.98
C THR A 388 -15.06 13.02 -7.98
N ALA A 389 -16.39 12.91 -8.18
CA ALA A 389 -17.24 12.10 -7.31
C ALA A 389 -16.84 10.62 -7.33
N ASN A 390 -16.44 10.12 -8.50
CA ASN A 390 -15.97 8.74 -8.66
C ASN A 390 -14.70 8.46 -7.83
N LEU A 391 -13.66 9.28 -7.97
CA LEU A 391 -12.39 9.11 -7.24
C LEU A 391 -12.55 9.34 -5.74
N ILE A 392 -13.25 10.40 -5.36
CA ILE A 392 -13.42 10.80 -3.95
C ILE A 392 -14.35 9.83 -3.22
N GLY A 393 -15.47 9.42 -3.81
CA GLY A 393 -16.35 8.39 -3.24
C GLY A 393 -15.65 7.06 -3.05
N ALA A 394 -14.84 6.66 -4.03
CA ALA A 394 -14.02 5.45 -3.92
C ALA A 394 -12.90 5.59 -2.88
N ASN A 395 -12.33 6.80 -2.70
CA ASN A 395 -11.36 7.07 -1.65
C ASN A 395 -11.98 6.92 -0.25
N VAL A 396 -13.22 7.38 -0.04
CA VAL A 396 -13.92 7.16 1.24
C VAL A 396 -14.00 5.67 1.56
N ALA A 397 -14.40 4.85 0.58
CA ALA A 397 -14.50 3.41 0.77
C ALA A 397 -13.14 2.72 1.00
N GLY A 398 -12.16 3.00 0.14
CA GLY A 398 -10.82 2.41 0.23
C GLY A 398 -10.08 2.86 1.49
N GLY A 399 -10.19 4.13 1.84
CA GLY A 399 -9.54 4.71 3.01
C GLY A 399 -10.14 4.23 4.33
N ALA A 400 -11.47 4.24 4.44
CA ALA A 400 -12.14 3.68 5.62
C ALA A 400 -11.83 2.18 5.78
N ALA A 401 -11.78 1.42 4.68
CA ALA A 401 -11.42 0.01 4.70
C ALA A 401 -9.96 -0.21 5.14
N GLY A 402 -9.02 0.57 4.61
CA GLY A 402 -7.60 0.48 4.95
C GLY A 402 -7.33 0.80 6.41
N GLN A 403 -7.86 1.93 6.90
CA GLN A 403 -7.67 2.34 8.29
C GLN A 403 -8.39 1.42 9.27
N SER A 404 -9.59 0.91 8.90
CA SER A 404 -10.29 -0.05 9.75
C SER A 404 -9.56 -1.38 9.85
N ALA A 405 -8.93 -1.84 8.77
CA ALA A 405 -8.11 -3.03 8.76
C ALA A 405 -6.89 -2.90 9.68
N ASP A 406 -6.24 -1.74 9.69
CA ASP A 406 -5.10 -1.45 10.56
C ASP A 406 -5.49 -1.53 12.03
N LEU A 407 -6.52 -0.78 12.44
CA LEU A 407 -6.99 -0.80 13.83
C LEU A 407 -7.51 -2.17 14.29
N LEU A 408 -8.13 -2.95 13.41
CA LEU A 408 -8.56 -4.31 13.77
C LEU A 408 -7.37 -5.26 14.00
N ASN A 409 -6.27 -5.11 13.27
CA ASN A 409 -5.02 -5.80 13.58
C ASN A 409 -4.46 -5.38 14.94
N ASP A 410 -4.48 -4.07 15.24
CA ASP A 410 -4.06 -3.55 16.54
C ASP A 410 -4.96 -4.04 17.68
N PHE A 411 -6.28 -4.07 17.50
CA PHE A 411 -7.20 -4.66 18.47
C PHE A 411 -6.92 -6.15 18.71
N LYS A 412 -6.52 -6.89 17.68
CA LYS A 412 -6.12 -8.29 17.84
C LYS A 412 -4.84 -8.43 18.65
N ALA A 413 -3.86 -7.58 18.40
CA ALA A 413 -2.63 -7.52 19.19
C ALA A 413 -2.93 -7.12 20.63
N GLY A 414 -3.74 -6.08 20.84
CA GLY A 414 -4.17 -5.63 22.18
C GLY A 414 -4.97 -6.68 22.95
N GLN A 415 -5.80 -7.47 22.27
CA GLN A 415 -6.55 -8.57 22.87
C GLN A 415 -5.61 -9.60 23.52
N ALA A 416 -4.49 -9.92 22.89
CA ALA A 416 -3.52 -10.89 23.39
C ALA A 416 -2.85 -10.47 24.71
N ILE A 417 -2.75 -9.15 24.95
CA ILE A 417 -2.15 -8.59 26.19
C ILE A 417 -3.21 -8.01 27.16
N GLY A 418 -4.50 -8.18 26.86
CA GLY A 418 -5.58 -7.65 27.68
C GLY A 418 -5.73 -6.12 27.64
N ALA A 419 -5.27 -5.46 26.57
CA ALA A 419 -5.35 -4.00 26.44
C ALA A 419 -6.79 -3.53 26.22
N PRO A 420 -7.23 -2.45 26.93
CA PRO A 420 -8.54 -1.84 26.70
C PRO A 420 -8.63 -1.22 25.30
N PRO A 421 -9.63 -1.57 24.45
CA PRO A 421 -9.75 -1.08 23.07
C PRO A 421 -9.78 0.44 22.96
N ARG A 422 -10.41 1.11 23.93
CA ARG A 422 -10.48 2.58 23.97
C ARG A 422 -9.12 3.26 23.95
N PHE A 423 -8.09 2.65 24.52
CA PHE A 423 -6.73 3.21 24.53
C PHE A 423 -6.10 3.12 23.14
N GLN A 424 -6.34 2.02 22.43
CA GLN A 424 -5.88 1.89 21.06
C GLN A 424 -6.63 2.82 20.09
N VAL A 425 -7.92 3.08 20.31
CA VAL A 425 -8.67 4.10 19.54
C VAL A 425 -8.07 5.49 19.74
N VAL A 426 -7.75 5.87 20.98
CA VAL A 426 -7.08 7.16 21.26
C VAL A 426 -5.71 7.21 20.58
N ALA A 427 -4.92 6.15 20.69
CA ALA A 427 -3.62 6.04 20.02
C ALA A 427 -3.73 6.20 18.50
N GLN A 428 -4.73 5.55 17.89
CA GLN A 428 -5.02 5.67 16.45
C GLN A 428 -5.39 7.09 16.04
N VAL A 429 -6.19 7.81 16.84
CA VAL A 429 -6.55 9.22 16.53
C VAL A 429 -5.30 10.11 16.49
N PHE A 430 -4.40 9.97 17.48
CA PHE A 430 -3.13 10.70 17.46
C PHE A 430 -2.25 10.30 16.26
N GLY A 431 -2.21 9.02 15.92
CA GLY A 431 -1.49 8.52 14.76
C GLY A 431 -2.05 9.06 13.45
N VAL A 432 -3.37 8.99 13.24
CA VAL A 432 -4.03 9.55 12.05
C VAL A 432 -3.78 11.05 11.93
N PHE A 433 -3.87 11.80 13.03
CA PHE A 433 -3.56 13.24 13.01
C PHE A 433 -2.10 13.49 12.58
N THR A 434 -1.14 12.81 13.20
CA THR A 434 0.27 12.93 12.86
C THR A 434 0.52 12.54 11.39
N GLY A 435 -0.05 11.42 10.96
CA GLY A 435 0.08 10.94 9.58
C GLY A 435 -0.55 11.91 8.57
N SER A 436 -1.69 12.51 8.89
CA SER A 436 -2.34 13.49 8.02
C SER A 436 -1.46 14.73 7.81
N VAL A 437 -0.85 15.24 8.89
CA VAL A 437 0.07 16.39 8.79
C VAL A 437 1.33 16.01 8.03
N VAL A 438 2.06 15.01 8.50
CA VAL A 438 3.35 14.60 7.92
C VAL A 438 3.15 14.06 6.50
N GLY A 439 2.15 13.21 6.31
CA GLY A 439 1.87 12.59 5.02
C GLY A 439 1.50 13.58 3.94
N SER A 440 0.63 14.53 4.25
CA SER A 440 0.24 15.58 3.28
C SER A 440 1.42 16.47 2.92
N LEU A 441 2.21 16.90 3.90
CA LEU A 441 3.40 17.72 3.64
C LEU A 441 4.44 16.97 2.81
N VAL A 442 4.73 15.72 3.15
CA VAL A 442 5.68 14.89 2.40
C VAL A 442 5.20 14.64 0.98
N TYR A 443 3.91 14.30 0.79
CA TYR A 443 3.35 14.11 -0.55
C TYR A 443 3.48 15.37 -1.41
N LEU A 444 3.06 16.53 -0.92
CA LEU A 444 3.13 17.80 -1.65
C LEU A 444 4.58 18.22 -1.96
N SER A 445 5.52 17.88 -1.08
CA SER A 445 6.94 18.16 -1.29
C SER A 445 7.59 17.21 -2.30
N LEU A 446 7.18 15.92 -2.31
CA LEU A 446 7.69 14.93 -3.25
C LEU A 446 7.11 15.10 -4.66
N ILE A 447 5.85 15.50 -4.75
CA ILE A 447 5.08 15.59 -6.00
C ILE A 447 4.42 16.97 -6.10
N PRO A 448 5.21 18.02 -6.30
CA PRO A 448 4.66 19.37 -6.49
C PRO A 448 3.82 19.50 -7.76
N ASP A 449 4.18 18.81 -8.85
CA ASP A 449 3.43 18.76 -10.09
C ASP A 449 3.06 17.33 -10.46
N PRO A 450 1.87 16.85 -10.07
CA PRO A 450 1.44 15.48 -10.35
C PRO A 450 1.33 15.15 -11.85
N ALA A 451 0.98 16.12 -12.68
CA ALA A 451 0.73 15.89 -14.11
C ALA A 451 2.01 15.52 -14.87
N SER A 452 3.13 16.16 -14.53
CA SER A 452 4.42 15.91 -15.19
C SER A 452 5.27 14.86 -14.49
N MET A 453 5.09 14.67 -13.18
CA MET A 453 5.98 13.83 -12.38
C MET A 453 5.49 12.38 -12.24
N LEU A 454 4.17 12.14 -12.20
CA LEU A 454 3.60 10.80 -11.99
C LEU A 454 3.47 10.04 -13.30
N ILE A 455 3.45 8.72 -13.20
CA ILE A 455 3.43 7.77 -14.32
C ILE A 455 4.68 7.95 -15.20
N THR A 456 5.80 8.20 -14.56
CA THR A 456 7.14 8.29 -15.16
C THR A 456 8.03 7.16 -14.68
N GLU A 457 9.21 6.98 -15.28
CA GLU A 457 10.19 6.01 -14.79
C GLU A 457 10.62 6.32 -13.35
N GLN A 458 10.76 7.59 -13.00
CA GLN A 458 11.10 8.01 -11.65
C GLN A 458 9.97 7.75 -10.65
N TRP A 459 8.74 8.03 -11.04
CA TRP A 459 7.52 7.83 -10.24
C TRP A 459 6.48 7.04 -11.02
N PRO A 460 6.63 5.70 -11.12
CA PRO A 460 5.70 4.86 -11.89
C PRO A 460 4.26 4.93 -11.40
N ALA A 461 4.07 5.14 -10.11
CA ALA A 461 2.79 5.37 -9.44
C ALA A 461 1.65 4.42 -9.92
N PRO A 462 1.84 3.09 -9.89
CA PRO A 462 0.92 2.14 -10.52
C PRO A 462 -0.49 2.17 -9.90
N ALA A 463 -0.59 2.49 -8.62
CA ALA A 463 -1.88 2.68 -7.97
C ALA A 463 -2.60 3.91 -8.54
N VAL A 464 -1.90 5.05 -8.70
CA VAL A 464 -2.43 6.28 -9.30
C VAL A 464 -2.93 6.01 -10.71
N ALA A 465 -2.09 5.41 -11.55
CA ALA A 465 -2.41 5.05 -12.93
C ALA A 465 -3.69 4.19 -13.01
N THR A 466 -3.78 3.17 -12.16
CA THR A 466 -4.95 2.29 -12.10
C THR A 466 -6.23 3.03 -11.72
N TRP A 467 -6.18 3.94 -10.76
CA TRP A 467 -7.35 4.70 -10.32
C TRP A 467 -7.77 5.74 -11.34
N LYS A 468 -6.80 6.43 -11.94
CA LYS A 468 -7.02 7.42 -13.01
C LYS A 468 -7.75 6.80 -14.20
N VAL A 469 -7.19 5.72 -14.78
CA VAL A 469 -7.75 5.05 -15.95
C VAL A 469 -9.18 4.56 -15.74
N VAL A 470 -9.46 3.98 -14.57
CA VAL A 470 -10.84 3.53 -14.27
C VAL A 470 -11.80 4.72 -14.16
N ALA A 471 -11.39 5.84 -13.56
CA ALA A 471 -12.22 7.03 -13.46
C ALA A 471 -12.49 7.67 -14.83
N GLU A 472 -11.45 7.79 -15.68
CA GLU A 472 -11.59 8.28 -17.06
C GLU A 472 -12.53 7.40 -17.87
N THR A 473 -12.33 6.08 -17.86
CA THR A 473 -13.18 5.13 -18.60
C THR A 473 -14.63 5.19 -18.18
N LEU A 474 -14.91 5.35 -16.88
CA LEU A 474 -16.27 5.43 -16.38
C LEU A 474 -16.95 6.78 -16.66
N SER A 475 -16.18 7.86 -16.86
CA SER A 475 -16.74 9.19 -17.13
C SER A 475 -16.82 9.52 -18.62
N GLU A 476 -15.81 9.15 -19.42
CA GLU A 476 -15.77 9.44 -20.87
C GLU A 476 -16.45 8.35 -21.71
N GLY A 477 -16.65 7.18 -21.10
CA GLY A 477 -17.20 6.01 -21.77
C GLY A 477 -16.14 5.21 -22.54
N LEU A 478 -16.54 4.01 -23.01
CA LEU A 478 -15.64 3.12 -23.75
C LEU A 478 -15.29 3.61 -25.16
N SER A 479 -15.97 4.64 -25.66
CA SER A 479 -15.74 5.20 -26.99
C SER A 479 -14.43 6.01 -27.10
N SER A 480 -13.91 6.51 -26.00
CA SER A 480 -12.62 7.22 -25.94
C SER A 480 -11.41 6.28 -26.00
N VAL A 481 -11.61 4.97 -25.73
CA VAL A 481 -10.54 3.98 -25.65
C VAL A 481 -10.25 3.38 -27.02
N PRO A 482 -8.98 3.31 -27.47
CA PRO A 482 -8.62 2.67 -28.74
C PRO A 482 -9.11 1.21 -28.82
N LEU A 483 -9.56 0.77 -29.98
CA LEU A 483 -10.11 -0.59 -30.18
C LEU A 483 -9.11 -1.68 -29.77
N SER A 484 -7.82 -1.48 -30.04
CA SER A 484 -6.76 -2.42 -29.61
C SER A 484 -6.67 -2.54 -28.08
N ALA A 485 -6.86 -1.41 -27.36
CA ALA A 485 -6.87 -1.39 -25.91
C ALA A 485 -8.14 -2.04 -25.34
N LEU A 486 -9.31 -1.87 -25.98
CA LEU A 486 -10.56 -2.54 -25.58
C LEU A 486 -10.43 -4.07 -25.64
N TRP A 487 -9.83 -4.61 -26.72
CA TRP A 487 -9.53 -6.03 -26.79
C TRP A 487 -8.54 -6.48 -25.72
N ALA A 488 -7.49 -5.69 -25.47
CA ALA A 488 -6.53 -5.96 -24.41
C ALA A 488 -7.17 -5.96 -23.02
N VAL A 489 -8.10 -5.04 -22.75
CA VAL A 489 -8.91 -4.99 -21.53
C VAL A 489 -9.76 -6.25 -21.38
N ALA A 490 -10.49 -6.65 -22.44
CA ALA A 490 -11.34 -7.83 -22.40
C ALA A 490 -10.52 -9.11 -22.12
N ILE A 491 -9.41 -9.31 -22.83
CA ILE A 491 -8.52 -10.44 -22.66
C ILE A 491 -7.87 -10.43 -21.28
N GLY A 492 -7.36 -9.28 -20.83
CA GLY A 492 -6.74 -9.10 -19.52
C GLY A 492 -7.71 -9.38 -18.37
N ALA A 493 -8.92 -8.83 -18.42
CA ALA A 493 -9.96 -9.09 -17.42
C ALA A 493 -10.35 -10.56 -17.37
N LEU A 494 -10.59 -11.18 -18.54
CA LEU A 494 -10.94 -12.60 -18.63
C LEU A 494 -9.82 -13.50 -18.09
N ALA A 495 -8.57 -13.21 -18.43
CA ALA A 495 -7.41 -13.94 -17.90
C ALA A 495 -7.31 -13.81 -16.37
N GLY A 496 -7.46 -12.59 -15.86
CA GLY A 496 -7.47 -12.31 -14.41
C GLY A 496 -8.57 -13.09 -13.68
N ILE A 497 -9.79 -13.13 -14.23
CA ILE A 497 -10.92 -13.87 -13.68
C ILE A 497 -10.64 -15.39 -13.72
N LEU A 498 -10.34 -15.95 -14.90
CA LEU A 498 -10.18 -17.40 -15.09
C LEU A 498 -9.06 -17.98 -14.23
N VAL A 499 -7.87 -17.36 -14.27
CA VAL A 499 -6.73 -17.84 -13.49
C VAL A 499 -7.01 -17.76 -11.99
N THR A 500 -7.67 -16.68 -11.54
CA THR A 500 -8.04 -16.54 -10.13
C THR A 500 -9.10 -17.56 -9.70
N VAL A 501 -10.08 -17.87 -10.54
CA VAL A 501 -11.08 -18.91 -10.26
C VAL A 501 -10.39 -20.30 -10.16
N ILE A 502 -9.48 -20.61 -11.09
CA ILE A 502 -8.74 -21.88 -11.07
C ILE A 502 -7.86 -21.98 -9.81
N GLU A 503 -7.15 -20.89 -9.48
CA GLU A 503 -6.35 -20.81 -8.26
C GLU A 503 -7.20 -21.11 -7.01
N GLN A 504 -8.37 -20.49 -6.91
CA GLN A 504 -9.24 -20.62 -5.74
C GLN A 504 -9.98 -21.96 -5.66
N ARG A 505 -10.31 -22.58 -6.79
CA ARG A 505 -11.04 -23.87 -6.83
C ARG A 505 -10.11 -25.08 -6.65
N ARG A 506 -8.95 -25.06 -7.31
CA ARG A 506 -8.02 -26.19 -7.35
C ARG A 506 -6.86 -26.10 -6.36
N GLY A 507 -6.75 -24.99 -5.60
CA GLY A 507 -5.60 -24.74 -4.75
C GLY A 507 -4.29 -24.69 -5.53
N ALA A 508 -4.34 -24.30 -6.81
CA ALA A 508 -3.24 -24.36 -7.77
C ALA A 508 -2.19 -23.28 -7.45
N ARG A 509 -1.43 -23.48 -6.37
CA ARG A 509 -0.37 -22.54 -5.91
C ARG A 509 0.80 -22.38 -6.89
N TRP A 510 0.87 -23.23 -7.91
CA TRP A 510 1.86 -23.12 -8.99
C TRP A 510 1.50 -22.05 -10.03
N LEU A 511 0.22 -21.63 -10.11
CA LEU A 511 -0.19 -20.55 -11.00
C LEU A 511 0.37 -19.20 -10.52
N PRO A 512 0.72 -18.31 -11.47
CA PRO A 512 1.17 -16.96 -11.13
C PRO A 512 0.12 -16.19 -10.31
N SER A 513 0.58 -15.31 -9.43
CA SER A 513 -0.29 -14.35 -8.76
C SER A 513 -0.71 -13.28 -9.76
N MET A 514 -1.98 -13.28 -10.19
CA MET A 514 -2.47 -12.33 -11.20
C MET A 514 -2.33 -10.85 -10.78
N PRO A 515 -2.55 -10.47 -9.52
CA PRO A 515 -2.26 -9.09 -9.09
C PRO A 515 -0.79 -8.70 -9.25
N ALA A 516 0.16 -9.59 -8.92
CA ALA A 516 1.58 -9.33 -9.10
C ALA A 516 1.98 -9.32 -10.58
N PHE A 517 1.44 -10.25 -11.38
CA PHE A 517 1.65 -10.29 -12.82
C PHE A 517 1.15 -9.00 -13.50
N GLY A 518 -0.06 -8.55 -13.18
CA GLY A 518 -0.63 -7.31 -13.72
C GLY A 518 0.12 -6.06 -13.24
N LEU A 519 0.61 -6.06 -11.99
CA LEU A 519 1.45 -4.97 -11.49
C LEU A 519 2.72 -4.80 -12.32
N ALA A 520 3.37 -5.91 -12.71
CA ALA A 520 4.56 -5.90 -13.55
C ALA A 520 4.33 -5.31 -14.95
N MET A 521 3.08 -5.25 -15.42
CA MET A 521 2.71 -4.58 -16.67
C MET A 521 2.66 -3.06 -16.54
N VAL A 522 2.54 -2.55 -15.30
CA VAL A 522 2.33 -1.12 -14.97
C VAL A 522 3.57 -0.46 -14.34
N ILE A 523 4.58 -1.25 -14.03
CA ILE A 523 5.88 -0.75 -13.52
C ILE A 523 7.00 -1.13 -14.50
N PRO A 524 8.13 -0.41 -14.52
CA PRO A 524 9.29 -0.80 -15.32
C PRO A 524 9.75 -2.23 -15.06
N ALA A 525 10.21 -2.93 -16.10
CA ALA A 525 10.71 -4.31 -15.96
C ALA A 525 11.85 -4.43 -14.93
N SER A 526 12.71 -3.41 -14.83
CA SER A 526 13.80 -3.32 -13.87
C SER A 526 13.35 -3.50 -12.42
N LEU A 527 12.23 -2.86 -12.04
CA LEU A 527 11.69 -2.99 -10.68
C LEU A 527 11.21 -4.42 -10.42
N SER A 528 10.52 -5.03 -11.38
CA SER A 528 10.05 -6.42 -11.29
C SER A 528 11.21 -7.41 -11.15
N ILE A 529 12.30 -7.20 -11.88
CA ILE A 529 13.52 -8.00 -11.82
C ILE A 529 14.16 -7.90 -10.43
N THR A 530 14.35 -6.70 -9.91
CA THR A 530 14.96 -6.49 -8.58
C THR A 530 14.11 -7.09 -7.46
N MET A 531 12.78 -6.93 -7.51
CA MET A 531 11.87 -7.55 -6.54
C MET A 531 11.90 -9.09 -6.63
N PHE A 532 12.02 -9.65 -7.84
CA PHE A 532 12.21 -11.10 -8.00
C PHE A 532 13.50 -11.57 -7.34
N PHE A 533 14.64 -10.90 -7.56
CA PHE A 533 15.90 -11.26 -6.92
C PHE A 533 15.80 -11.19 -5.39
N GLY A 534 15.16 -10.18 -4.83
CA GLY A 534 14.89 -10.10 -3.39
C GLY A 534 14.10 -11.30 -2.87
N SER A 535 13.05 -11.70 -3.59
CA SER A 535 12.23 -12.86 -3.23
C SER A 535 12.98 -14.19 -3.38
N LEU A 536 13.87 -14.29 -4.38
CA LEU A 536 14.73 -15.46 -4.58
C LEU A 536 15.74 -15.59 -3.43
N VAL A 537 16.42 -14.52 -3.06
CA VAL A 537 17.36 -14.50 -1.93
C VAL A 537 16.66 -14.92 -0.64
N ALA A 538 15.47 -14.38 -0.36
CA ALA A 538 14.66 -14.76 0.79
C ALA A 538 14.33 -16.26 0.75
N LYS A 539 13.90 -16.79 -0.39
CA LYS A 539 13.58 -18.22 -0.56
C LYS A 539 14.80 -19.14 -0.38
N LEU A 540 15.95 -18.74 -0.89
CA LEU A 540 17.20 -19.48 -0.68
C LEU A 540 17.62 -19.46 0.79
N LEU A 541 17.49 -18.30 1.47
CA LEU A 541 17.77 -18.19 2.90
C LEU A 541 16.83 -19.07 3.74
N GLU A 542 15.53 -19.08 3.44
CA GLU A 542 14.57 -19.99 4.06
C GLU A 542 14.93 -21.48 3.89
N ARG A 543 15.46 -21.84 2.72
CA ARG A 543 15.84 -23.21 2.43
C ARG A 543 17.15 -23.64 3.11
N TRP A 544 18.17 -22.76 3.10
CA TRP A 544 19.52 -23.10 3.59
C TRP A 544 19.72 -22.79 5.06
N ARG A 545 19.06 -21.76 5.58
CA ARG A 545 19.18 -21.29 6.96
C ARG A 545 17.82 -20.91 7.54
N PRO A 546 16.89 -21.86 7.68
CA PRO A 546 15.49 -21.58 8.07
C PRO A 546 15.38 -20.82 9.41
N THR A 547 16.21 -21.15 10.37
CA THR A 547 16.24 -20.46 11.68
C THR A 547 16.65 -18.99 11.58
N LEU A 548 17.61 -18.66 10.72
CA LEU A 548 18.01 -17.27 10.47
C LEU A 548 16.91 -16.51 9.73
N ALA A 549 16.31 -17.15 8.72
CA ALA A 549 15.20 -16.55 7.96
C ALA A 549 14.02 -16.21 8.88
N GLN A 550 13.55 -17.17 9.67
CA GLN A 550 12.42 -16.94 10.59
C GLN A 550 12.71 -15.83 11.61
N ARG A 551 13.94 -15.69 12.08
CA ARG A 551 14.31 -14.71 13.11
C ARG A 551 14.55 -13.32 12.57
N PHE A 552 15.18 -13.16 11.40
CA PHE A 552 15.76 -11.90 10.98
C PHE A 552 15.31 -11.39 9.61
N LEU A 553 14.69 -12.22 8.75
CA LEU A 553 14.32 -11.83 7.38
C LEU A 553 13.43 -10.58 7.34
N ILE A 554 12.37 -10.57 8.15
CA ILE A 554 11.44 -9.44 8.22
C ILE A 554 12.16 -8.17 8.72
N ALA A 555 12.96 -8.28 9.78
CA ALA A 555 13.68 -7.13 10.32
C ALA A 555 14.70 -6.57 9.31
N ALA A 556 15.45 -7.45 8.63
CA ALA A 556 16.41 -7.04 7.62
C ALA A 556 15.71 -6.37 6.41
N ALA A 557 14.69 -7.02 5.85
CA ALA A 557 13.95 -6.49 4.71
C ALA A 557 13.28 -5.14 5.03
N SER A 558 12.67 -5.04 6.21
CA SER A 558 12.08 -3.78 6.69
C SER A 558 13.10 -2.66 6.85
N GLY A 559 14.30 -2.98 7.33
CA GLY A 559 15.39 -2.02 7.43
C GLY A 559 15.88 -1.54 6.06
N LEU A 560 16.00 -2.45 5.08
CA LEU A 560 16.35 -2.08 3.70
C LEU A 560 15.30 -1.12 3.11
N ILE A 561 14.02 -1.40 3.31
CA ILE A 561 12.93 -0.54 2.84
C ILE A 561 12.97 0.82 3.51
N ALA A 562 13.05 0.86 4.83
CA ALA A 562 13.06 2.10 5.59
C ALA A 562 14.28 2.97 5.26
N GLY A 563 15.47 2.37 5.19
CA GLY A 563 16.72 3.10 4.93
C GLY A 563 16.73 3.79 3.58
N GLU A 564 16.42 3.08 2.51
CA GLU A 564 16.39 3.66 1.17
C GLU A 564 15.25 4.67 1.02
N SER A 565 14.05 4.37 1.53
CA SER A 565 12.90 5.27 1.44
C SER A 565 13.14 6.59 2.19
N LEU A 566 13.66 6.53 3.43
CA LEU A 566 14.00 7.74 4.19
C LEU A 566 15.05 8.59 3.49
N THR A 567 16.09 7.95 2.96
CA THR A 567 17.13 8.65 2.21
C THR A 567 16.59 9.23 0.91
N GLY A 568 15.72 8.49 0.20
CA GLY A 568 15.05 8.98 -1.01
C GLY A 568 14.19 10.22 -0.75
N VAL A 569 13.41 10.20 0.33
CA VAL A 569 12.63 11.38 0.77
C VAL A 569 13.55 12.53 1.18
N ALA A 570 14.58 12.28 1.99
CA ALA A 570 15.50 13.30 2.44
C ALA A 570 16.21 13.99 1.25
N ARG A 571 16.63 13.23 0.25
CA ARG A 571 17.24 13.77 -0.98
C ARG A 571 16.27 14.58 -1.82
N ALA A 572 15.04 14.09 -1.97
CA ALA A 572 14.02 14.85 -2.69
C ALA A 572 13.70 16.19 -2.00
N LEU A 573 13.67 16.20 -0.66
CA LEU A 573 13.46 17.44 0.10
C LEU A 573 14.66 18.38 0.03
N LEU A 574 15.89 17.87 0.04
CA LEU A 574 17.09 18.69 -0.13
C LEU A 574 17.21 19.29 -1.53
N GLY A 575 16.80 18.57 -2.57
CA GLY A 575 16.77 19.09 -3.94
C GLY A 575 15.71 20.18 -4.19
N ILE A 576 14.75 20.35 -3.27
CA ILE A 576 13.80 21.47 -3.28
C ILE A 576 14.40 22.72 -2.62
N ILE A 577 15.37 22.52 -1.73
CA ILE A 577 16.02 23.60 -0.97
C ILE A 577 17.24 24.16 -1.75
N GLU A 578 17.86 23.38 -2.62
CA GLU A 578 18.91 23.83 -3.56
C GLU A 578 18.28 24.46 -4.83
#